data_6c5cbfda421105fa0488938df2d35fc5
#
_entry.id   6c5cbfda421105fa0488938df2d35fc5
#
_cell.length_a   1.000
_cell.length_b   1.000
_cell.length_c   1.000
_cell.angle_alpha   90.00
_cell.angle_beta   90.00
_cell.angle_gamma   90.00
#
_symmetry.space_group_name_H-M   'P 1'
#
loop_
_entity.id
_entity.type
_entity.pdbx_description
1 polymer ?
#
loop_
_entity_poly.entity_id
_entity_poly.type
_entity_poly.pdbx_seq_one_letter_code
_entity_poly.pdbx_strand_id
1 'polypeptide(L)' 'MKKYMCLICGFIYDEAVGRPEEGIPPGTKWGDIPLSWRCPDCGSGKEDFEMVEV' A
#
# COMPACT_ATOMS: atom_id res chain seq x y z
N MET A 1 -13.46 0.77 0.48
CA MET A 1 -12.13 1.04 1.01
C MET A 1 -11.27 1.71 -0.06
N LYS A 2 -10.19 2.36 0.34
CA LYS A 2 -9.40 3.17 -0.59
C LYS A 2 -8.26 2.37 -1.20
N LYS A 3 -7.71 2.89 -2.29
CA LYS A 3 -6.54 2.32 -2.93
C LYS A 3 -5.44 3.36 -2.96
N TYR A 4 -4.20 2.91 -2.90
CA TYR A 4 -3.03 3.78 -2.91
C TYR A 4 -2.05 3.28 -3.96
N MET A 5 -1.58 4.18 -4.80
CA MET A 5 -0.69 3.84 -5.91
C MET A 5 0.72 4.36 -5.66
N CYS A 6 1.69 3.50 -5.87
CA CYS A 6 3.09 3.91 -5.84
C CYS A 6 3.39 4.79 -7.05
N LEU A 7 3.89 6.00 -6.80
CA LEU A 7 4.18 6.94 -7.88
C LEU A 7 5.45 6.58 -8.65
N ILE A 8 6.22 5.63 -8.13
CA ILE A 8 7.49 5.22 -8.75
C ILE A 8 7.27 4.07 -9.74
N CYS A 9 6.56 3.01 -9.33
CA CYS A 9 6.39 1.82 -10.15
C CYS A 9 4.95 1.50 -10.54
N GLY A 10 3.97 2.20 -9.95
CA GLY A 10 2.56 1.98 -10.24
C GLY A 10 1.90 0.86 -9.45
N PHE A 11 2.59 0.30 -8.46
CA PHE A 11 2.00 -0.73 -7.61
C PHE A 11 0.76 -0.18 -6.89
N ILE A 12 -0.31 -0.98 -6.81
CA ILE A 12 -1.54 -0.59 -6.13
C ILE A 12 -1.68 -1.37 -4.83
N TYR A 13 -1.81 -0.64 -3.71
CA TYR A 13 -2.22 -1.23 -2.45
C TYR A 13 -3.72 -1.01 -2.28
N ASP A 14 -4.48 -2.10 -2.21
CA ASP A 14 -5.93 -2.05 -2.01
C ASP A 14 -6.21 -2.42 -0.56
N GLU A 15 -6.81 -1.49 0.20
CA GLU A 15 -7.13 -1.73 1.60
C GLU A 15 -8.04 -2.94 1.80
N ALA A 16 -8.91 -3.21 0.85
CA ALA A 16 -9.82 -4.34 0.96
C ALA A 16 -9.11 -5.68 0.79
N VAL A 17 -8.02 -5.70 0.03
CA VAL A 17 -7.26 -6.92 -0.27
C VAL A 17 -6.12 -7.14 0.71
N GLY A 18 -5.46 -6.06 1.12
CA GLY A 18 -4.29 -6.13 1.96
C GLY A 18 -3.09 -6.75 1.25
N ARG A 19 -2.11 -7.15 2.02
CA ARG A 19 -0.93 -7.88 1.55
C ARG A 19 -0.58 -8.96 2.58
N PRO A 20 -1.36 -10.05 2.64
CA PRO A 20 -1.17 -11.07 3.68
C PRO A 20 0.23 -11.66 3.72
N GLU A 21 0.88 -11.80 2.55
CA GLU A 21 2.24 -12.31 2.47
C GLU A 21 3.28 -11.38 3.11
N GLU A 22 2.89 -10.15 3.40
CA GLU A 22 3.75 -9.18 4.08
C GLU A 22 3.25 -8.86 5.49
N GLY A 23 2.33 -9.68 6.00
CA GLY A 23 1.79 -9.47 7.33
C GLY A 23 0.71 -8.40 7.41
N ILE A 24 0.15 -8.01 6.28
CA ILE A 24 -0.91 -6.98 6.23
C ILE A 24 -2.21 -7.66 5.82
N PRO A 25 -3.09 -7.99 6.77
CA PRO A 25 -4.33 -8.70 6.45
C PRO A 25 -5.30 -7.84 5.64
N PRO A 26 -6.23 -8.48 4.91
CA PRO A 26 -7.28 -7.74 4.21
C PRO A 26 -8.04 -6.83 5.17
N GLY A 27 -8.38 -5.64 4.71
CA GLY A 27 -9.09 -4.66 5.54
C GLY A 27 -8.19 -3.74 6.33
N THR A 28 -6.87 -3.87 6.22
CA THR A 28 -5.94 -2.98 6.91
C THR A 28 -5.93 -1.62 6.20
N LYS A 29 -6.24 -0.57 6.97
CA LYS A 29 -6.23 0.78 6.42
C LYS A 29 -4.82 1.28 6.24
N TRP A 30 -4.64 2.18 5.27
CA TRP A 30 -3.32 2.75 4.96
C TRP A 30 -2.64 3.34 6.19
N GLY A 31 -3.40 4.05 7.02
CA GLY A 31 -2.85 4.65 8.23
C GLY A 31 -2.36 3.65 9.27
N ASP A 32 -2.81 2.40 9.19
CA ASP A 32 -2.43 1.34 10.11
C ASP A 32 -1.19 0.57 9.62
N ILE A 33 -0.74 0.84 8.41
CA ILE A 33 0.46 0.21 7.88
C ILE A 33 1.69 0.93 8.47
N PRO A 34 2.67 0.17 9.00
CA PRO A 34 3.87 0.79 9.58
C PRO A 34 4.60 1.69 8.59
N LEU A 35 5.19 2.77 9.09
CA LEU A 35 5.98 3.67 8.24
C LEU A 35 7.21 2.98 7.66
N SER A 36 7.64 1.88 8.26
CA SER A 36 8.76 1.09 7.75
C SER A 36 8.39 0.20 6.57
N TRP A 37 7.10 0.07 6.28
CA TRP A 37 6.66 -0.73 5.14
C TRP A 37 7.15 -0.12 3.83
N ARG A 38 7.50 -0.97 2.89
CA ARG A 38 8.00 -0.53 1.59
C ARG A 38 7.25 -1.22 0.48
N CYS A 39 7.21 -0.55 -0.68
CA CYS A 39 6.60 -1.11 -1.88
C CYS A 39 7.28 -2.43 -2.23
N PRO A 40 6.53 -3.54 -2.40
CA PRO A 40 7.14 -4.83 -2.73
C PRO A 40 7.74 -4.89 -4.12
N ASP A 41 7.34 -3.97 -5.00
CA ASP A 41 7.85 -3.97 -6.38
C ASP A 41 9.13 -3.15 -6.55
N CYS A 42 9.22 -1.99 -5.90
CA CYS A 42 10.35 -1.09 -6.13
C CYS A 42 11.07 -0.66 -4.86
N GLY A 43 10.53 -0.98 -3.68
CA GLY A 43 11.16 -0.63 -2.42
C GLY A 43 10.92 0.80 -1.96
N SER A 44 10.04 1.55 -2.61
CA SER A 44 9.70 2.91 -2.19
C SER A 44 8.96 2.90 -0.86
N GLY A 45 9.09 3.99 -0.10
CA GLY A 45 8.36 4.15 1.14
C GLY A 45 6.93 4.62 0.93
N LYS A 46 6.18 4.71 2.03
CA LYS A 46 4.79 5.15 1.96
C LYS A 46 4.65 6.57 1.41
N GLU A 47 5.65 7.40 1.60
CA GLU A 47 5.65 8.80 1.13
C GLU A 47 5.60 8.89 -0.40
N ASP A 48 5.91 7.82 -1.09
CA ASP A 48 5.86 7.77 -2.56
C ASP A 48 4.53 7.22 -3.08
N PHE A 49 3.56 7.08 -2.21
CA PHE A 49 2.22 6.60 -2.58
C PHE A 49 1.21 7.74 -2.54
N GLU A 50 0.20 7.65 -3.39
CA GLU A 50 -0.89 8.60 -3.43
C GLU A 50 -2.22 7.85 -3.44
N MET A 51 -3.20 8.37 -2.72
CA MET A 51 -4.54 7.80 -2.70
C MET A 51 -5.19 7.98 -4.06
N VAL A 52 -5.73 6.90 -4.60
CA VAL A 52 -6.43 6.92 -5.88
C VAL A 52 -7.80 6.27 -5.72
N GLU A 53 -8.76 6.77 -6.49
CA GLU A 53 -10.10 6.20 -6.52
C GLU A 53 -10.30 5.53 -7.87
N VAL A 54 -10.31 4.21 -7.85
CA VAL A 54 -10.50 3.42 -9.06
C VAL A 54 -11.58 2.38 -8.87
#